data_46891fe6207bd771e8d1e4222a21db84
#
_entry.id   46891fe6207bd771e8d1e4222a21db84
#
_cell.length_a   1.000
_cell.length_b   1.000
_cell.length_c   1.000
_cell.angle_alpha   90.00
_cell.angle_beta   90.00
_cell.angle_gamma   90.00
#
_symmetry.space_group_name_H-M   'P 1'
#
loop_
_entity.id
_entity.type
_entity.pdbx_description
1 polymer ?
#
loop_
_entity_poly.entity_id
_entity_poly.type
_entity_poly.pdbx_seq_one_letter_code
_entity_poly.pdbx_strand_id
1 'polypeptide(L)'
;MNRFLLIFILILGLVGCANETEANDQPSIQEPEVIEQESVQEEQPITTPQFEDVSFDILVPSGSTAMSVAHFAATQPELGDHVTYSVNPYVQGSDPLVAAFTSETSQVIVAPTNLGATLYQKEVPYQLVATLVWGNLYLISNEELTFDDLSGRKITAFGQGSTPDIVLQTILKEKGSLDSVEIEYLASVSDVQSMFSAGEIEVAVIAEPSLSVLKTKVDEVNVVVDFQEQWGELYGVTSYPQASLFVHKDLIENHSEVIEPLLAQIETSVDFANQSPTEMAKEAIETGLEIPAPIIAASTPNSHLIFKTAEEAKEEIQLYLEKLYEFDPKTVGGALPNDDFYYLEK
;
A
#
# COMPACT_ATOMS: atom_id res chain seq x y z
N MET A 1 21.16 -51.64 -10.09
CA MET A 1 22.13 -52.63 -9.60
C MET A 1 22.52 -52.23 -8.18
N ASN A 2 22.29 -53.17 -7.27
CA ASN A 2 22.76 -53.33 -5.89
C ASN A 2 22.39 -52.24 -4.86
N ARG A 3 21.53 -52.51 -3.93
CA ARG A 3 21.24 -53.55 -2.91
C ARG A 3 22.09 -53.39 -1.62
N PHE A 4 21.32 -53.47 -0.50
CA PHE A 4 21.63 -54.01 0.85
C PHE A 4 22.10 -53.00 1.91
N LEU A 5 21.78 -53.05 3.19
CA LEU A 5 21.05 -54.04 4.01
C LEU A 5 20.66 -53.43 5.36
N LEU A 6 19.52 -53.85 5.90
CA LEU A 6 19.03 -53.74 7.28
C LEU A 6 19.97 -54.47 8.28
N ILE A 7 20.07 -53.99 9.51
CA ILE A 7 20.25 -54.86 10.69
C ILE A 7 19.42 -54.35 11.86
N PHE A 8 18.50 -55.23 12.28
CA PHE A 8 17.74 -55.28 13.54
C PHE A 8 18.59 -56.01 14.58
N ILE A 9 18.65 -55.55 15.83
CA ILE A 9 18.97 -56.42 16.97
C ILE A 9 18.06 -56.10 18.12
N LEU A 10 17.24 -57.09 18.44
CA LEU A 10 16.37 -57.25 19.59
C LEU A 10 17.08 -58.15 20.60
N ILE A 11 17.13 -57.82 21.86
CA ILE A 11 17.46 -58.78 22.93
C ILE A 11 16.47 -58.60 24.06
N LEU A 12 15.74 -59.70 24.30
CA LEU A 12 14.87 -60.02 25.41
C LEU A 12 15.65 -60.81 26.49
N GLY A 13 15.10 -60.78 27.71
CA GLY A 13 15.26 -61.88 28.67
C GLY A 13 15.72 -61.42 30.05
N LEU A 14 15.31 -61.87 31.16
CA LEU A 14 14.29 -62.77 31.70
C LEU A 14 14.49 -62.74 33.24
N VAL A 15 13.41 -62.51 33.99
CA VAL A 15 12.88 -63.28 35.13
C VAL A 15 13.81 -63.94 36.15
N GLY A 16 13.52 -63.75 37.44
CA GLY A 16 14.01 -64.59 38.53
C GLY A 16 13.36 -64.27 39.87
N CYS A 17 12.57 -65.22 40.38
CA CYS A 17 11.65 -65.22 41.49
C CYS A 17 12.32 -65.27 42.91
N ALA A 18 11.56 -64.71 43.85
CA ALA A 18 11.11 -65.25 45.16
C ALA A 18 12.11 -65.79 46.16
N ASN A 19 12.06 -65.33 47.41
CA ASN A 19 11.58 -66.18 48.55
C ASN A 19 11.27 -65.38 49.81
N GLU A 20 10.20 -65.78 50.50
CA GLU A 20 9.71 -65.34 51.76
C GLU A 20 10.63 -65.71 52.94
N THR A 21 10.66 -64.95 54.02
CA THR A 21 10.47 -65.50 55.39
C THR A 21 10.17 -64.38 56.41
N GLU A 22 9.35 -64.79 57.39
CA GLU A 22 8.56 -64.10 58.36
C GLU A 22 9.31 -63.28 59.45
N ALA A 23 8.56 -62.30 59.91
CA ALA A 23 8.29 -61.82 61.28
C ALA A 23 9.41 -61.53 62.27
N ASN A 24 9.47 -60.31 62.78
CA ASN A 24 9.24 -60.04 64.18
C ASN A 24 8.95 -58.58 64.50
N ASP A 25 8.03 -58.45 65.41
CA ASP A 25 7.39 -57.27 65.92
C ASP A 25 8.29 -56.47 66.88
N GLN A 26 8.35 -55.13 66.76
CA GLN A 26 8.23 -54.16 67.87
C GLN A 26 8.43 -52.71 67.39
N PRO A 27 7.71 -51.71 67.92
CA PRO A 27 7.62 -50.39 67.38
C PRO A 27 8.76 -49.51 67.91
N SER A 28 9.53 -48.91 66.97
CA SER A 28 10.43 -47.82 67.26
C SER A 28 9.79 -46.52 66.81
N ILE A 29 9.73 -45.60 67.77
CA ILE A 29 9.30 -44.22 67.56
C ILE A 29 10.22 -43.53 66.57
N GLN A 30 9.67 -43.16 65.44
CA GLN A 30 10.37 -42.28 64.47
C GLN A 30 10.07 -40.80 64.79
N GLU A 31 11.14 -40.05 64.93
CA GLU A 31 11.14 -38.59 64.94
C GLU A 31 10.56 -38.03 63.65
N PRO A 32 9.88 -36.86 63.65
CA PRO A 32 9.29 -36.30 62.45
C PRO A 32 10.38 -35.83 61.46
N GLU A 33 10.34 -36.36 60.22
CA GLU A 33 11.10 -35.87 59.09
C GLU A 33 10.76 -34.39 58.84
N VAL A 34 11.83 -33.58 58.84
CA VAL A 34 11.78 -32.18 58.40
C VAL A 34 11.48 -32.20 56.89
N ILE A 35 10.27 -31.79 56.53
CA ILE A 35 9.91 -31.51 55.15
C ILE A 35 10.78 -30.34 54.71
N GLU A 36 11.78 -30.57 53.86
CA GLU A 36 12.46 -29.55 53.07
C GLU A 36 11.38 -28.75 52.31
N GLN A 37 11.25 -27.47 52.66
CA GLN A 37 10.46 -26.53 51.87
C GLN A 37 11.07 -26.44 50.49
N GLU A 38 10.37 -26.92 49.47
CA GLU A 38 10.61 -26.54 48.09
C GLU A 38 10.71 -25.03 48.02
N SER A 39 11.87 -24.54 47.60
CA SER A 39 12.07 -23.15 47.31
C SER A 39 11.09 -22.72 46.21
N VAL A 40 10.10 -21.91 46.62
CA VAL A 40 9.28 -21.13 45.66
C VAL A 40 10.27 -20.31 44.84
N GLN A 41 10.44 -20.68 43.55
CA GLN A 41 11.12 -19.80 42.63
C GLN A 41 10.26 -18.54 42.53
N GLU A 42 10.82 -17.42 43.03
CA GLU A 42 10.29 -16.10 42.71
C GLU A 42 10.19 -15.99 41.18
N GLU A 43 8.96 -15.92 40.65
CA GLU A 43 8.71 -15.53 39.27
C GLU A 43 9.39 -14.17 39.09
N GLN A 44 10.40 -14.12 38.21
CA GLN A 44 11.00 -12.85 37.83
C GLN A 44 9.87 -12.02 37.20
N PRO A 45 9.74 -10.74 37.59
CA PRO A 45 8.74 -9.88 36.96
C PRO A 45 8.98 -9.84 35.48
N ILE A 46 7.94 -10.15 34.70
CA ILE A 46 7.90 -9.98 33.24
C ILE A 46 8.14 -8.49 33.01
N THR A 47 9.36 -8.10 32.67
CA THR A 47 9.65 -6.74 32.23
C THR A 47 8.96 -6.54 30.89
N THR A 48 7.85 -5.80 30.90
CA THR A 48 7.25 -5.30 29.66
C THR A 48 8.34 -4.51 28.91
N PRO A 49 8.55 -4.75 27.62
CA PRO A 49 9.48 -3.96 26.83
C PRO A 49 9.13 -2.48 26.98
N GLN A 50 10.09 -1.67 27.41
CA GLN A 50 9.89 -0.23 27.53
C GLN A 50 10.36 0.39 26.21
N PHE A 51 9.42 0.77 25.35
CA PHE A 51 9.69 1.48 24.11
C PHE A 51 9.95 2.96 24.40
N GLU A 52 10.75 3.61 23.58
CA GLU A 52 10.95 5.06 23.63
C GLU A 52 9.76 5.79 22.99
N ASP A 53 9.41 6.98 23.50
CA ASP A 53 8.35 7.80 22.93
C ASP A 53 8.73 8.22 21.51
N VAL A 54 7.82 8.01 20.56
CA VAL A 54 8.00 8.39 19.16
C VAL A 54 6.86 9.31 18.69
N SER A 55 7.23 10.31 17.88
CA SER A 55 6.28 11.22 17.25
C SER A 55 6.63 11.39 15.78
N PHE A 56 5.63 11.30 14.88
CA PHE A 56 5.84 11.44 13.45
C PHE A 56 4.65 12.06 12.70
N ASP A 57 4.95 12.59 11.53
CA ASP A 57 3.98 13.21 10.64
C ASP A 57 3.70 12.32 9.41
N ILE A 58 2.43 12.28 9.03
CA ILE A 58 1.93 11.57 7.84
C ILE A 58 1.49 12.60 6.80
N LEU A 59 2.09 12.57 5.62
CA LEU A 59 1.76 13.44 4.50
C LEU A 59 1.01 12.67 3.42
N VAL A 60 -0.13 13.21 2.98
CA VAL A 60 -1.01 12.55 2.02
C VAL A 60 -1.44 13.50 0.92
N PRO A 61 -1.37 13.11 -0.37
CA PRO A 61 -1.96 13.90 -1.46
C PRO A 61 -3.49 13.88 -1.40
N SER A 62 -4.10 14.94 -1.92
CA SER A 62 -5.55 15.01 -2.14
C SER A 62 -6.02 14.02 -3.20
N GLY A 63 -7.31 13.70 -3.23
CA GLY A 63 -7.93 12.78 -4.19
C GLY A 63 -8.10 11.37 -3.62
N SER A 64 -7.95 10.34 -4.47
CA SER A 64 -8.14 8.93 -4.07
C SER A 64 -7.21 8.49 -2.95
N THR A 65 -6.01 9.06 -2.87
CA THR A 65 -5.06 8.82 -1.76
C THR A 65 -5.59 9.34 -0.42
N ALA A 66 -6.22 10.52 -0.39
CA ALA A 66 -6.88 11.03 0.82
C ALA A 66 -8.05 10.13 1.24
N MET A 67 -8.81 9.61 0.27
CA MET A 67 -9.93 8.69 0.54
C MET A 67 -9.44 7.37 1.18
N SER A 68 -8.28 6.84 0.77
CA SER A 68 -7.73 5.60 1.32
C SER A 68 -7.34 5.71 2.81
N VAL A 69 -7.02 6.91 3.28
CA VAL A 69 -6.60 7.15 4.67
C VAL A 69 -7.61 7.98 5.50
N ALA A 70 -8.76 8.31 4.93
CA ALA A 70 -9.74 9.20 5.57
C ALA A 70 -10.23 8.68 6.93
N HIS A 71 -10.56 7.39 7.03
CA HIS A 71 -11.01 6.78 8.27
C HIS A 71 -9.89 6.75 9.33
N PHE A 72 -8.68 6.41 8.94
CA PHE A 72 -7.50 6.48 9.80
C PHE A 72 -7.27 7.90 10.33
N ALA A 73 -7.33 8.91 9.46
CA ALA A 73 -7.14 10.31 9.84
C ALA A 73 -8.25 10.84 10.76
N ALA A 74 -9.51 10.42 10.56
CA ALA A 74 -10.65 10.85 11.35
C ALA A 74 -10.70 10.17 12.73
N THR A 75 -10.39 8.89 12.80
CA THR A 75 -10.48 8.10 14.04
C THR A 75 -9.23 8.18 14.89
N GLN A 76 -8.08 8.49 14.29
CA GLN A 76 -6.77 8.56 14.95
C GLN A 76 -6.52 7.37 15.90
N PRO A 77 -6.53 6.11 15.37
CA PRO A 77 -6.37 4.92 16.19
C PRO A 77 -5.01 4.90 16.91
N GLU A 78 -4.97 4.30 18.10
CA GLU A 78 -3.72 4.10 18.83
C GLU A 78 -2.82 3.12 18.09
N LEU A 79 -1.54 3.50 17.90
CA LEU A 79 -0.49 2.65 17.31
C LEU A 79 0.48 2.09 18.37
N GLY A 80 0.25 2.43 19.63
CA GLY A 80 1.04 2.07 20.82
C GLY A 80 1.00 3.17 21.86
N ASP A 81 1.11 2.83 23.15
CA ASP A 81 1.01 3.78 24.27
C ASP A 81 2.06 4.91 24.22
N HIS A 82 3.19 4.67 23.52
CA HIS A 82 4.33 5.58 23.39
C HIS A 82 4.33 6.30 22.02
N VAL A 83 3.31 6.10 21.19
CA VAL A 83 3.25 6.62 19.81
C VAL A 83 2.30 7.81 19.72
N THR A 84 2.79 8.91 19.15
CA THR A 84 1.97 10.04 18.74
C THR A 84 2.20 10.34 17.26
N TYR A 85 1.16 10.71 16.52
CA TYR A 85 1.30 11.07 15.12
C TYR A 85 0.28 12.15 14.73
N SER A 86 0.56 12.82 13.61
CA SER A 86 -0.39 13.71 12.97
C SER A 86 -0.56 13.38 11.50
N VAL A 87 -1.79 13.48 11.00
CA VAL A 87 -2.05 13.46 9.55
C VAL A 87 -2.16 14.89 9.08
N ASN A 88 -1.20 15.31 8.26
CA ASN A 88 -1.16 16.68 7.74
C ASN A 88 -2.32 16.94 6.76
N PRO A 89 -2.78 18.19 6.61
CA PRO A 89 -3.76 18.55 5.59
C PRO A 89 -3.33 18.08 4.21
N TYR A 90 -4.29 17.60 3.42
CA TYR A 90 -4.04 17.02 2.10
C TYR A 90 -3.38 18.02 1.15
N VAL A 91 -2.29 17.57 0.50
CA VAL A 91 -1.51 18.43 -0.40
C VAL A 91 -1.90 18.24 -1.86
N GLN A 92 -1.66 19.26 -2.67
CA GLN A 92 -1.91 19.25 -4.11
C GLN A 92 -0.59 19.22 -4.88
N GLY A 93 -0.53 18.37 -5.92
CA GLY A 93 0.63 18.26 -6.80
C GLY A 93 1.81 17.50 -6.20
N SER A 94 2.89 17.40 -6.97
CA SER A 94 4.08 16.62 -6.60
C SER A 94 5.12 17.41 -5.81
N ASP A 95 5.17 18.74 -5.94
CA ASP A 95 6.21 19.56 -5.31
C ASP A 95 6.25 19.46 -3.79
N PRO A 96 5.11 19.49 -3.05
CA PRO A 96 5.13 19.29 -1.60
C PRO A 96 5.62 17.90 -1.20
N LEU A 97 5.33 16.86 -1.99
CA LEU A 97 5.80 15.50 -1.75
C LEU A 97 7.31 15.41 -1.92
N VAL A 98 7.84 15.94 -3.05
CA VAL A 98 9.29 15.98 -3.29
C VAL A 98 10.00 16.73 -2.16
N ALA A 99 9.45 17.86 -1.72
CA ALA A 99 9.99 18.64 -0.61
C ALA A 99 10.01 17.84 0.70
N ALA A 100 8.91 17.15 1.04
CA ALA A 100 8.81 16.35 2.25
C ALA A 100 9.81 15.19 2.26
N PHE A 101 9.93 14.46 1.15
CA PHE A 101 10.91 13.37 1.02
C PHE A 101 12.35 13.88 1.16
N THR A 102 12.70 14.99 0.49
CA THR A 102 14.08 15.49 0.46
C THR A 102 14.50 16.24 1.72
N SER A 103 13.56 16.80 2.46
CA SER A 103 13.79 17.47 3.75
C SER A 103 13.47 16.59 4.96
N GLU A 104 12.98 15.37 4.73
CA GLU A 104 12.67 14.36 5.77
C GLU A 104 11.71 14.89 6.85
N THR A 105 10.80 15.82 6.44
CA THR A 105 9.88 16.49 7.39
C THR A 105 8.67 15.65 7.75
N SER A 106 8.37 14.60 6.99
CA SER A 106 7.28 13.66 7.27
C SER A 106 7.82 12.24 7.18
N GLN A 107 7.74 11.49 8.27
CA GLN A 107 8.29 10.13 8.35
C GLN A 107 7.44 9.11 7.59
N VAL A 108 6.18 9.44 7.33
CA VAL A 108 5.25 8.61 6.56
C VAL A 108 4.66 9.45 5.43
N ILE A 109 4.77 8.98 4.19
CA ILE A 109 4.33 9.73 3.01
C ILE A 109 3.56 8.80 2.07
N VAL A 110 2.35 9.19 1.68
CA VAL A 110 1.67 8.60 0.53
C VAL A 110 2.09 9.36 -0.72
N ALA A 111 2.55 8.67 -1.74
CA ALA A 111 3.05 9.29 -2.97
C ALA A 111 2.85 8.40 -4.19
N PRO A 112 2.90 8.97 -5.43
CA PRO A 112 2.98 8.15 -6.63
C PRO A 112 4.15 7.16 -6.54
N THR A 113 3.90 5.91 -6.88
CA THR A 113 4.89 4.82 -6.74
C THR A 113 6.17 5.09 -7.53
N ASN A 114 6.05 5.64 -8.73
CA ASN A 114 7.20 6.01 -9.56
C ASN A 114 7.99 7.22 -9.01
N LEU A 115 7.32 8.14 -8.30
CA LEU A 115 8.00 9.24 -7.62
C LEU A 115 8.89 8.69 -6.49
N GLY A 116 8.36 7.76 -5.69
CA GLY A 116 9.15 7.07 -4.67
C GLY A 116 10.37 6.36 -5.24
N ALA A 117 10.21 5.64 -6.36
CA ALA A 117 11.31 5.00 -7.07
C ALA A 117 12.34 6.02 -7.58
N THR A 118 11.88 7.16 -8.13
CA THR A 118 12.77 8.26 -8.58
C THR A 118 13.58 8.88 -7.44
N LEU A 119 12.96 9.04 -6.27
CA LEU A 119 13.62 9.61 -5.10
C LEU A 119 14.55 8.59 -4.41
N TYR A 120 14.20 7.31 -4.45
CA TYR A 120 15.09 6.24 -4.03
C TYR A 120 16.43 6.25 -4.78
N GLN A 121 16.44 6.52 -6.10
CA GLN A 121 17.69 6.69 -6.88
C GLN A 121 18.49 7.93 -6.49
N LYS A 122 17.91 8.83 -5.71
CA LYS A 122 18.58 9.99 -5.10
C LYS A 122 18.98 9.76 -3.64
N GLU A 123 18.95 8.50 -3.21
CA GLU A 123 19.34 8.06 -1.87
C GLU A 123 18.48 8.66 -0.74
N VAL A 124 17.20 9.02 -1.03
CA VAL A 124 16.25 9.45 0.03
C VAL A 124 15.92 8.25 0.92
N PRO A 125 15.98 8.38 2.26
CA PRO A 125 15.95 7.23 3.18
C PRO A 125 14.53 6.74 3.48
N TYR A 126 13.76 6.35 2.45
CA TYR A 126 12.41 5.80 2.61
C TYR A 126 12.30 4.44 1.94
N GLN A 127 11.44 3.59 2.53
CA GLN A 127 11.02 2.32 1.94
C GLN A 127 9.54 2.32 1.63
N LEU A 128 9.15 1.68 0.53
CA LEU A 128 7.76 1.39 0.20
C LEU A 128 7.28 0.26 1.12
N VAL A 129 6.23 0.53 1.92
CA VAL A 129 5.68 -0.43 2.88
C VAL A 129 4.34 -1.03 2.45
N ALA A 130 3.54 -0.28 1.66
CA ALA A 130 2.27 -0.75 1.10
C ALA A 130 1.90 0.03 -0.16
N THR A 131 0.96 -0.50 -0.94
CA THR A 131 0.28 0.21 -2.03
C THR A 131 -1.18 0.38 -1.67
N LEU A 132 -1.74 1.58 -1.93
CA LEU A 132 -3.08 1.97 -1.48
C LEU A 132 -4.04 2.27 -2.63
N VAL A 133 -3.54 2.71 -3.80
CA VAL A 133 -4.34 3.07 -4.97
C VAL A 133 -3.80 2.32 -6.18
N TRP A 134 -4.67 1.56 -6.85
CA TRP A 134 -4.33 0.68 -7.98
C TRP A 134 -4.94 1.20 -9.28
N GLY A 135 -4.51 2.40 -9.65
CA GLY A 135 -5.03 3.13 -10.79
C GLY A 135 -6.37 3.82 -10.51
N ASN A 136 -6.61 4.90 -11.19
CA ASN A 136 -7.88 5.64 -11.17
C ASN A 136 -8.02 6.53 -12.42
N LEU A 137 -7.35 6.15 -13.52
CA LEU A 137 -7.23 6.95 -14.73
C LEU A 137 -8.13 6.41 -15.83
N TYR A 138 -8.72 7.34 -16.59
CA TYR A 138 -9.66 7.05 -17.66
C TYR A 138 -9.37 7.94 -18.86
N LEU A 139 -9.50 7.39 -20.07
CA LEU A 139 -9.67 8.18 -21.27
C LEU A 139 -11.16 8.37 -21.51
N ILE A 140 -11.59 9.62 -21.62
CA ILE A 140 -13.00 9.98 -21.82
C ILE A 140 -13.20 10.74 -23.11
N SER A 141 -14.45 10.72 -23.61
CA SER A 141 -14.88 11.52 -24.75
C SER A 141 -16.30 12.05 -24.56
N ASN A 142 -16.62 13.17 -25.22
CA ASN A 142 -17.98 13.68 -25.38
C ASN A 142 -18.77 12.97 -26.50
N GLU A 143 -18.14 12.04 -27.22
CA GLU A 143 -18.73 11.17 -28.22
C GLU A 143 -18.59 9.70 -27.79
N GLU A 144 -19.44 8.81 -28.29
CA GLU A 144 -19.23 7.37 -28.21
C GLU A 144 -18.06 6.95 -29.11
N LEU A 145 -16.90 6.67 -28.52
CA LEU A 145 -15.70 6.22 -29.23
C LEU A 145 -15.25 4.87 -28.69
N THR A 146 -14.60 4.10 -29.55
CA THR A 146 -13.79 2.94 -29.19
C THR A 146 -12.31 3.31 -29.27
N PHE A 147 -11.42 2.41 -28.82
CA PHE A 147 -9.97 2.61 -28.91
C PHE A 147 -9.51 2.84 -30.39
N ASP A 148 -10.10 2.15 -31.33
CA ASP A 148 -9.74 2.23 -32.75
C ASP A 148 -10.10 3.59 -33.38
N ASP A 149 -11.08 4.31 -32.80
CA ASP A 149 -11.52 5.63 -33.28
C ASP A 149 -10.57 6.77 -32.83
N LEU A 150 -9.56 6.47 -32.05
CA LEU A 150 -8.58 7.47 -31.55
C LEU A 150 -7.60 7.93 -32.63
N SER A 151 -7.43 7.18 -33.74
CA SER A 151 -6.48 7.52 -34.78
C SER A 151 -6.80 8.89 -35.41
N GLY A 152 -5.79 9.77 -35.46
CA GLY A 152 -5.91 11.14 -35.96
C GLY A 152 -6.54 12.11 -34.98
N ARG A 153 -6.93 11.67 -33.79
CA ARG A 153 -7.50 12.54 -32.75
C ARG A 153 -6.43 13.19 -31.85
N LYS A 154 -6.83 14.30 -31.26
CA LYS A 154 -6.06 14.97 -30.20
C LYS A 154 -6.57 14.46 -28.86
N ILE A 155 -5.66 14.02 -27.99
CA ILE A 155 -5.92 13.63 -26.61
C ILE A 155 -5.36 14.73 -25.71
N THR A 156 -6.20 15.31 -24.87
CA THR A 156 -5.75 16.27 -23.84
C THR A 156 -5.47 15.52 -22.55
N ALA A 157 -4.23 15.61 -22.07
CA ALA A 157 -3.75 14.93 -20.88
C ALA A 157 -3.24 15.92 -19.83
N PHE A 158 -2.87 15.42 -18.66
CA PHE A 158 -2.21 16.16 -17.59
C PHE A 158 -1.04 15.36 -17.04
N GLY A 159 -0.20 16.01 -16.23
CA GLY A 159 0.89 15.34 -15.53
C GLY A 159 1.96 14.79 -16.48
N GLN A 160 2.39 15.58 -17.46
CA GLN A 160 3.46 15.20 -18.39
C GLN A 160 4.69 14.68 -17.65
N GLY A 161 5.18 13.49 -18.02
CA GLY A 161 6.30 12.80 -17.37
C GLY A 161 5.96 12.17 -16.01
N SER A 162 4.69 12.15 -15.61
CA SER A 162 4.20 11.46 -14.41
C SER A 162 3.22 10.33 -14.76
N THR A 163 2.70 9.62 -13.77
CA THR A 163 1.86 8.41 -13.95
C THR A 163 0.77 8.56 -15.02
N PRO A 164 -0.07 9.64 -15.05
CA PRO A 164 -1.13 9.74 -16.06
C PRO A 164 -0.63 9.71 -17.50
N ASP A 165 0.43 10.45 -17.76
CA ASP A 165 1.06 10.52 -19.08
C ASP A 165 1.73 9.21 -19.47
N ILE A 166 2.53 8.64 -18.56
CA ILE A 166 3.31 7.44 -18.84
C ILE A 166 2.39 6.24 -19.09
N VAL A 167 1.34 6.05 -18.28
CA VAL A 167 0.37 4.97 -18.47
C VAL A 167 -0.38 5.14 -19.80
N LEU A 168 -0.85 6.36 -20.12
CA LEU A 168 -1.46 6.65 -21.42
C LEU A 168 -0.55 6.24 -22.57
N GLN A 169 0.69 6.77 -22.58
CA GLN A 169 1.61 6.52 -23.67
C GLN A 169 2.04 5.05 -23.78
N THR A 170 2.19 4.37 -22.63
CA THR A 170 2.50 2.93 -22.58
C THR A 170 1.36 2.14 -23.23
N ILE A 171 0.11 2.38 -22.86
CA ILE A 171 -1.06 1.71 -23.46
C ILE A 171 -1.14 1.98 -24.96
N LEU A 172 -1.00 3.25 -25.38
CA LEU A 172 -1.03 3.63 -26.79
C LEU A 172 0.10 2.95 -27.59
N LYS A 173 1.30 2.85 -27.04
CA LYS A 173 2.46 2.19 -27.66
C LYS A 173 2.23 0.68 -27.83
N GLU A 174 1.80 0.01 -26.76
CA GLU A 174 1.53 -1.44 -26.79
C GLU A 174 0.40 -1.81 -27.77
N LYS A 175 -0.59 -0.92 -27.93
CA LYS A 175 -1.68 -1.06 -28.93
C LYS A 175 -1.27 -0.57 -30.33
N GLY A 176 -0.07 -0.04 -30.52
CA GLY A 176 0.42 0.45 -31.83
C GLY A 176 -0.23 1.75 -32.30
N SER A 177 -0.80 2.55 -31.41
CA SER A 177 -1.57 3.76 -31.71
C SER A 177 -0.86 5.06 -31.31
N LEU A 178 0.30 5.00 -30.65
CA LEU A 178 0.99 6.20 -30.14
C LEU A 178 1.33 7.20 -31.24
N ASP A 179 1.82 6.74 -32.38
CA ASP A 179 2.19 7.58 -33.53
C ASP A 179 0.99 8.12 -34.31
N SER A 180 -0.23 7.62 -34.04
CA SER A 180 -1.44 8.00 -34.74
C SER A 180 -2.30 9.03 -34.00
N VAL A 181 -1.90 9.47 -32.80
CA VAL A 181 -2.60 10.46 -31.96
C VAL A 181 -1.72 11.66 -31.69
N GLU A 182 -2.34 12.82 -31.44
CA GLU A 182 -1.66 14.01 -30.92
C GLU A 182 -1.95 14.11 -29.41
N ILE A 183 -0.93 14.29 -28.57
CA ILE A 183 -1.12 14.47 -27.12
C ILE A 183 -0.78 15.91 -26.76
N GLU A 184 -1.73 16.61 -26.14
CA GLU A 184 -1.57 17.96 -25.60
C GLU A 184 -1.68 17.91 -24.08
N TYR A 185 -0.86 18.70 -23.36
CA TYR A 185 -0.83 18.66 -21.90
C TYR A 185 -1.33 19.96 -21.29
N LEU A 186 -2.20 19.81 -20.28
CA LEU A 186 -2.60 20.89 -19.37
C LEU A 186 -1.87 20.77 -18.03
N ALA A 187 -1.88 21.85 -17.25
CA ALA A 187 -1.14 21.91 -15.99
C ALA A 187 -1.70 20.95 -14.91
N SER A 188 -3.01 20.73 -14.92
CA SER A 188 -3.68 19.93 -13.89
C SER A 188 -4.91 19.18 -14.41
N VAL A 189 -5.34 18.15 -13.66
CA VAL A 189 -6.61 17.46 -13.91
C VAL A 189 -7.80 18.40 -13.80
N SER A 190 -7.73 19.45 -12.97
CA SER A 190 -8.78 20.46 -12.82
C SER A 190 -8.93 21.31 -14.07
N ASP A 191 -7.82 21.60 -14.78
CA ASP A 191 -7.86 22.32 -16.05
C ASP A 191 -8.51 21.44 -17.13
N VAL A 192 -8.12 20.16 -17.22
CA VAL A 192 -8.75 19.19 -18.12
C VAL A 192 -10.26 19.11 -17.87
N GLN A 193 -10.66 18.94 -16.61
CA GLN A 193 -12.06 18.89 -16.21
C GLN A 193 -12.83 20.17 -16.63
N SER A 194 -12.22 21.34 -16.45
CA SER A 194 -12.83 22.62 -16.77
C SER A 194 -13.03 22.80 -18.27
N MET A 195 -11.99 22.52 -19.07
CA MET A 195 -12.06 22.64 -20.53
C MET A 195 -12.99 21.61 -21.15
N PHE A 196 -13.01 20.37 -20.63
CA PHE A 196 -13.96 19.34 -21.07
C PHE A 196 -15.40 19.76 -20.75
N SER A 197 -15.66 20.27 -19.56
CA SER A 197 -16.99 20.81 -19.18
C SER A 197 -17.45 21.97 -20.04
N ALA A 198 -16.51 22.77 -20.55
CA ALA A 198 -16.80 23.88 -21.47
C ALA A 198 -17.01 23.44 -22.93
N GLY A 199 -16.74 22.16 -23.25
CA GLY A 199 -16.77 21.64 -24.63
C GLY A 199 -15.61 22.12 -25.50
N GLU A 200 -14.49 22.57 -24.89
CA GLU A 200 -13.30 23.05 -25.60
C GLU A 200 -12.36 21.92 -25.99
N ILE A 201 -12.48 20.75 -25.37
CA ILE A 201 -11.74 19.52 -25.67
C ILE A 201 -12.70 18.33 -25.77
N GLU A 202 -12.42 17.40 -26.67
CA GLU A 202 -13.32 16.29 -27.01
C GLU A 202 -12.88 14.97 -26.40
N VAL A 203 -11.56 14.72 -26.35
CA VAL A 203 -10.96 13.49 -25.79
C VAL A 203 -9.95 13.86 -24.74
N ALA A 204 -10.07 13.30 -23.56
CA ALA A 204 -9.24 13.70 -22.44
C ALA A 204 -8.88 12.55 -21.48
N VAL A 205 -7.69 12.63 -20.89
CA VAL A 205 -7.32 11.81 -19.71
C VAL A 205 -7.84 12.49 -18.45
N ILE A 206 -8.51 11.74 -17.62
CA ILE A 206 -9.04 12.22 -16.33
C ILE A 206 -8.82 11.17 -15.25
N ALA A 207 -8.76 11.61 -13.99
CA ALA A 207 -8.66 10.74 -12.82
C ALA A 207 -9.92 10.83 -11.97
N GLU A 208 -10.25 9.78 -11.21
CA GLU A 208 -11.17 9.93 -10.08
C GLU A 208 -10.50 10.74 -8.95
N PRO A 209 -11.25 11.56 -8.21
CA PRO A 209 -12.70 11.79 -8.27
C PRO A 209 -13.14 12.83 -9.31
N SER A 210 -12.25 13.41 -10.11
CA SER A 210 -12.60 14.45 -11.11
C SER A 210 -13.54 13.95 -12.21
N LEU A 211 -13.45 12.67 -12.58
CA LEU A 211 -14.43 12.04 -13.49
C LEU A 211 -15.84 12.06 -12.90
N SER A 212 -15.99 11.69 -11.63
CA SER A 212 -17.27 11.74 -10.93
C SER A 212 -17.82 13.17 -10.80
N VAL A 213 -16.93 14.17 -10.54
CA VAL A 213 -17.33 15.60 -10.59
C VAL A 213 -17.82 15.97 -11.98
N LEU A 214 -17.11 15.56 -13.04
CA LEU A 214 -17.47 15.88 -14.43
C LEU A 214 -18.84 15.32 -14.80
N LYS A 215 -19.13 14.07 -14.45
CA LYS A 215 -20.42 13.40 -14.68
C LYS A 215 -21.62 14.11 -14.01
N THR A 216 -21.40 14.98 -13.03
CA THR A 216 -22.45 15.81 -12.45
C THR A 216 -22.72 17.10 -13.22
N LYS A 217 -21.82 17.49 -14.13
CA LYS A 217 -21.85 18.77 -14.84
C LYS A 217 -22.14 18.63 -16.34
N VAL A 218 -21.83 17.47 -16.89
CA VAL A 218 -21.91 17.16 -18.33
C VAL A 218 -22.71 15.88 -18.50
N ASP A 219 -23.74 15.94 -19.34
CA ASP A 219 -24.66 14.81 -19.58
C ASP A 219 -23.99 13.68 -20.37
N GLU A 220 -23.08 14.02 -21.30
CA GLU A 220 -22.40 13.07 -22.17
C GLU A 220 -20.90 12.98 -21.81
N VAL A 221 -20.57 12.00 -20.97
CA VAL A 221 -19.19 11.63 -20.61
C VAL A 221 -19.04 10.14 -20.81
N ASN A 222 -18.43 9.75 -21.93
CA ASN A 222 -18.22 8.37 -22.31
C ASN A 222 -16.80 7.94 -21.91
N VAL A 223 -16.66 6.81 -21.23
CA VAL A 223 -15.35 6.20 -20.98
C VAL A 223 -14.94 5.42 -22.22
N VAL A 224 -13.87 5.88 -22.88
CA VAL A 224 -13.28 5.24 -24.06
C VAL A 224 -12.33 4.12 -23.65
N VAL A 225 -11.50 4.40 -22.61
CA VAL A 225 -10.55 3.43 -22.08
C VAL A 225 -10.53 3.54 -20.57
N ASP A 226 -10.75 2.43 -19.88
CA ASP A 226 -10.37 2.21 -18.50
C ASP A 226 -8.91 1.76 -18.48
N PHE A 227 -8.01 2.60 -17.95
CA PHE A 227 -6.57 2.31 -17.98
C PHE A 227 -6.20 1.14 -17.09
N GLN A 228 -6.96 0.90 -16.03
CA GLN A 228 -6.76 -0.18 -15.09
C GLN A 228 -7.02 -1.53 -15.75
N GLU A 229 -8.19 -1.63 -16.40
CA GLU A 229 -8.59 -2.81 -17.15
C GLU A 229 -7.62 -3.07 -18.31
N GLN A 230 -7.30 -2.02 -19.07
CA GLN A 230 -6.41 -2.14 -20.21
C GLN A 230 -4.98 -2.54 -19.83
N TRP A 231 -4.46 -2.03 -18.72
CA TRP A 231 -3.17 -2.46 -18.17
C TRP A 231 -3.21 -3.94 -17.76
N GLY A 232 -4.28 -4.33 -17.08
CA GLY A 232 -4.50 -5.72 -16.67
C GLY A 232 -4.51 -6.69 -17.85
N GLU A 233 -5.21 -6.33 -18.93
CA GLU A 233 -5.24 -7.13 -20.17
C GLU A 233 -3.87 -7.24 -20.84
N LEU A 234 -3.10 -6.15 -20.89
CA LEU A 234 -1.79 -6.11 -21.54
C LEU A 234 -0.75 -6.96 -20.80
N TYR A 235 -0.78 -6.98 -19.47
CA TYR A 235 0.30 -7.54 -18.67
C TYR A 235 -0.10 -8.74 -17.81
N GLY A 236 -1.37 -9.15 -17.81
CA GLY A 236 -1.84 -10.32 -17.05
C GLY A 236 -1.91 -10.09 -15.54
N VAL A 237 -2.09 -8.85 -15.11
CA VAL A 237 -2.25 -8.40 -13.72
C VAL A 237 -3.62 -7.76 -13.52
N THR A 238 -3.98 -7.42 -12.27
CA THR A 238 -5.28 -6.76 -12.03
C THR A 238 -5.25 -5.29 -12.45
N SER A 239 -4.18 -4.57 -12.12
CA SER A 239 -4.00 -3.14 -12.39
C SER A 239 -2.54 -2.74 -12.17
N TYR A 240 -2.27 -1.42 -12.09
CA TYR A 240 -0.96 -0.87 -11.79
C TYR A 240 -0.95 -0.12 -10.44
N PRO A 241 0.15 -0.24 -9.67
CA PRO A 241 0.30 0.43 -8.38
C PRO A 241 0.53 1.93 -8.58
N GLN A 242 -0.52 2.74 -8.48
CA GLN A 242 -0.46 4.18 -8.76
C GLN A 242 0.13 4.96 -7.59
N ALA A 243 -0.31 4.66 -6.37
CA ALA A 243 0.17 5.35 -5.17
C ALA A 243 0.43 4.38 -4.03
N SER A 244 1.57 4.59 -3.37
CA SER A 244 2.09 3.74 -2.31
C SER A 244 2.39 4.54 -1.05
N LEU A 245 2.45 3.85 0.08
CA LEU A 245 2.85 4.34 1.39
C LEU A 245 4.35 4.13 1.55
N PHE A 246 5.05 5.18 1.89
CA PHE A 246 6.49 5.20 2.15
C PHE A 246 6.76 5.56 3.59
N VAL A 247 7.68 4.85 4.24
CA VAL A 247 8.09 5.10 5.62
C VAL A 247 9.58 5.35 5.67
N HIS A 248 9.97 6.35 6.45
CA HIS A 248 11.36 6.72 6.68
C HIS A 248 12.12 5.57 7.37
N LYS A 249 13.34 5.30 6.92
CA LYS A 249 14.16 4.19 7.43
C LYS A 249 14.42 4.29 8.93
N ASP A 250 14.62 5.49 9.47
CA ASP A 250 14.81 5.67 10.91
C ASP A 250 13.60 5.20 11.73
N LEU A 251 12.37 5.42 11.24
CA LEU A 251 11.17 4.92 11.91
C LEU A 251 11.11 3.38 11.85
N ILE A 252 11.47 2.80 10.70
CA ILE A 252 11.52 1.33 10.53
C ILE A 252 12.58 0.69 11.40
N GLU A 253 13.78 1.29 11.50
CA GLU A 253 14.93 0.70 12.17
C GLU A 253 14.89 0.89 13.69
N ASN A 254 14.42 2.05 14.17
CA ASN A 254 14.42 2.41 15.56
C ASN A 254 13.09 2.19 16.29
N HIS A 255 11.98 2.10 15.54
CA HIS A 255 10.61 1.95 16.05
C HIS A 255 9.80 0.94 15.20
N SER A 256 10.40 -0.21 14.93
CA SER A 256 9.80 -1.25 14.07
C SER A 256 8.43 -1.74 14.59
N GLU A 257 8.19 -1.66 15.89
CA GLU A 257 6.93 -2.02 16.55
C GLU A 257 5.74 -1.16 16.12
N VAL A 258 6.00 0.02 15.51
CA VAL A 258 4.94 0.91 14.99
C VAL A 258 4.43 0.47 13.62
N ILE A 259 5.25 -0.25 12.84
CA ILE A 259 4.99 -0.51 11.42
C ILE A 259 3.77 -1.43 11.24
N GLU A 260 3.73 -2.56 11.94
CA GLU A 260 2.60 -3.51 11.86
C GLU A 260 1.27 -2.85 12.29
N PRO A 261 1.16 -2.16 13.45
CA PRO A 261 -0.05 -1.42 13.80
C PRO A 261 -0.43 -0.34 12.77
N LEU A 262 0.52 0.42 12.23
CA LEU A 262 0.27 1.41 11.20
C LEU A 262 -0.34 0.77 9.94
N LEU A 263 0.26 -0.30 9.43
CA LEU A 263 -0.22 -1.01 8.25
C LEU A 263 -1.62 -1.58 8.47
N ALA A 264 -1.88 -2.23 9.62
CA ALA A 264 -3.19 -2.79 9.96
C ALA A 264 -4.30 -1.72 10.05
N GLN A 265 -3.98 -0.53 10.59
CA GLN A 265 -4.95 0.57 10.67
C GLN A 265 -5.18 1.25 9.32
N ILE A 266 -4.17 1.35 8.47
CA ILE A 266 -4.32 1.84 7.08
C ILE A 266 -5.15 0.84 6.25
N GLU A 267 -4.91 -0.47 6.38
CA GLU A 267 -5.74 -1.51 5.76
C GLU A 267 -7.21 -1.37 6.18
N THR A 268 -7.46 -1.24 7.49
CA THR A 268 -8.79 -0.98 8.04
C THR A 268 -9.44 0.26 7.42
N SER A 269 -8.66 1.34 7.20
CA SER A 269 -9.16 2.56 6.56
C SER A 269 -9.55 2.34 5.09
N VAL A 270 -8.74 1.60 4.33
CA VAL A 270 -9.04 1.24 2.94
C VAL A 270 -10.29 0.37 2.85
N ASP A 271 -10.40 -0.62 3.72
CA ASP A 271 -11.56 -1.50 3.79
C ASP A 271 -12.83 -0.73 4.15
N PHE A 272 -12.76 0.15 5.14
CA PHE A 272 -13.88 1.02 5.52
C PHE A 272 -14.32 1.91 4.36
N ALA A 273 -13.39 2.50 3.61
CA ALA A 273 -13.70 3.32 2.45
C ALA A 273 -14.53 2.54 1.41
N ASN A 274 -14.17 1.30 1.13
CA ASN A 274 -14.87 0.45 0.17
C ASN A 274 -16.22 -0.07 0.70
N GLN A 275 -16.32 -0.39 2.00
CA GLN A 275 -17.53 -0.94 2.61
C GLN A 275 -18.58 0.13 2.96
N SER A 276 -18.13 1.34 3.27
CA SER A 276 -18.95 2.43 3.79
C SER A 276 -18.62 3.77 3.11
N PRO A 277 -18.69 3.89 1.76
CA PRO A 277 -18.22 5.06 1.04
C PRO A 277 -18.93 6.37 1.43
N THR A 278 -20.18 6.30 1.89
CA THR A 278 -20.93 7.46 2.35
C THR A 278 -20.44 8.00 3.69
N GLU A 279 -20.10 7.13 4.61
CA GLU A 279 -19.53 7.47 5.92
C GLU A 279 -18.10 7.95 5.76
N MET A 280 -17.28 7.23 5.01
CA MET A 280 -15.91 7.64 4.66
C MET A 280 -15.88 9.03 4.02
N ALA A 281 -16.84 9.35 3.14
CA ALA A 281 -16.89 10.65 2.50
C ALA A 281 -17.13 11.79 3.51
N LYS A 282 -17.85 11.57 4.61
CA LYS A 282 -18.03 12.57 5.69
C LYS A 282 -16.72 12.76 6.45
N GLU A 283 -16.08 11.66 6.82
CA GLU A 283 -14.77 11.66 7.49
C GLU A 283 -13.69 12.34 6.63
N ALA A 284 -13.68 12.08 5.33
CA ALA A 284 -12.75 12.73 4.40
C ALA A 284 -12.90 14.26 4.36
N ILE A 285 -14.14 14.77 4.44
CA ILE A 285 -14.39 16.22 4.55
C ILE A 285 -13.93 16.75 5.91
N GLU A 286 -14.25 16.04 6.99
CA GLU A 286 -13.86 16.44 8.35
C GLU A 286 -12.32 16.50 8.50
N THR A 287 -11.59 15.65 7.77
CA THR A 287 -10.13 15.64 7.72
C THR A 287 -9.52 16.57 6.66
N GLY A 288 -10.36 17.33 5.91
CA GLY A 288 -9.90 18.42 5.05
C GLY A 288 -9.93 18.15 3.54
N LEU A 289 -10.59 17.08 3.07
CA LEU A 289 -10.75 16.86 1.63
C LEU A 289 -11.83 17.80 1.08
N GLU A 290 -11.45 18.72 0.21
CA GLU A 290 -12.32 19.77 -0.36
C GLU A 290 -13.11 19.27 -1.59
N ILE A 291 -13.81 18.15 -1.45
CA ILE A 291 -14.66 17.55 -2.49
C ILE A 291 -16.02 17.24 -1.84
N PRO A 292 -17.17 17.54 -2.50
CA PRO A 292 -18.48 17.24 -1.91
C PRO A 292 -18.66 15.75 -1.58
N ALA A 293 -19.20 15.43 -0.39
CA ALA A 293 -19.37 14.07 0.07
C ALA A 293 -20.09 13.13 -0.93
N PRO A 294 -21.17 13.54 -1.61
CA PRO A 294 -21.80 12.68 -2.61
C PRO A 294 -20.87 12.30 -3.77
N ILE A 295 -19.95 13.18 -4.14
CA ILE A 295 -18.96 12.93 -5.20
C ILE A 295 -17.91 11.94 -4.71
N ILE A 296 -17.38 12.14 -3.49
CA ILE A 296 -16.42 11.22 -2.88
C ILE A 296 -17.02 9.82 -2.83
N ALA A 297 -18.25 9.68 -2.30
CA ALA A 297 -18.94 8.41 -2.20
C ALA A 297 -19.17 7.74 -3.57
N ALA A 298 -19.54 8.53 -4.59
CA ALA A 298 -19.78 8.03 -5.95
C ALA A 298 -18.48 7.61 -6.67
N SER A 299 -17.36 8.26 -6.38
CA SER A 299 -16.06 7.98 -7.00
C SER A 299 -15.32 6.80 -6.37
N THR A 300 -15.66 6.41 -5.13
CA THR A 300 -14.95 5.36 -4.39
C THR A 300 -14.84 4.04 -5.15
N PRO A 301 -15.91 3.48 -5.77
CA PRO A 301 -15.80 2.21 -6.51
C PRO A 301 -14.82 2.25 -7.68
N ASN A 302 -14.63 3.43 -8.28
CA ASN A 302 -13.75 3.64 -9.44
C ASN A 302 -12.37 4.19 -9.05
N SER A 303 -12.12 4.37 -7.76
CA SER A 303 -10.83 4.87 -7.24
C SER A 303 -9.84 3.73 -6.95
N HIS A 304 -10.27 2.48 -7.10
CA HIS A 304 -9.45 1.26 -6.92
C HIS A 304 -8.58 1.31 -5.66
N LEU A 305 -9.24 1.59 -4.52
CA LEU A 305 -8.61 1.60 -3.20
C LEU A 305 -8.40 0.15 -2.77
N ILE A 306 -7.18 -0.33 -2.81
CA ILE A 306 -6.81 -1.70 -2.46
C ILE A 306 -5.53 -1.64 -1.63
N PHE A 307 -5.57 -2.17 -0.42
CA PHE A 307 -4.38 -2.32 0.40
C PHE A 307 -3.64 -3.61 0.02
N LYS A 308 -2.35 -3.49 -0.25
CA LYS A 308 -1.40 -4.61 -0.31
C LYS A 308 -0.10 -4.17 0.32
N THR A 309 0.49 -5.02 1.17
CA THR A 309 1.84 -4.81 1.69
C THR A 309 2.86 -4.76 0.55
N ALA A 310 4.04 -4.22 0.83
CA ALA A 310 5.14 -4.20 -0.16
C ALA A 310 5.52 -5.62 -0.61
N GLU A 311 5.46 -6.60 0.30
CA GLU A 311 5.76 -7.99 0.00
C GLU A 311 4.72 -8.60 -0.96
N GLU A 312 3.43 -8.41 -0.67
CA GLU A 312 2.34 -8.91 -1.52
C GLU A 312 2.31 -8.24 -2.91
N ALA A 313 2.64 -6.95 -2.98
CA ALA A 313 2.59 -6.16 -4.21
C ALA A 313 3.89 -6.15 -5.02
N LYS A 314 4.98 -6.76 -4.51
CA LYS A 314 6.33 -6.61 -5.06
C LYS A 314 6.42 -6.90 -6.55
N GLU A 315 5.86 -8.03 -6.99
CA GLU A 315 5.93 -8.45 -8.40
C GLU A 315 5.18 -7.46 -9.31
N GLU A 316 4.00 -6.97 -8.88
CA GLU A 316 3.21 -6.00 -9.63
C GLU A 316 3.89 -4.62 -9.67
N ILE A 317 4.53 -4.20 -8.56
CA ILE A 317 5.32 -2.96 -8.50
C ILE A 317 6.54 -3.05 -9.41
N GLN A 318 7.27 -4.16 -9.39
CA GLN A 318 8.41 -4.37 -10.26
C GLN A 318 8.01 -4.32 -11.73
N LEU A 319 6.97 -5.05 -12.12
CA LEU A 319 6.43 -5.01 -13.48
C LEU A 319 6.08 -3.58 -13.91
N TYR A 320 5.37 -2.84 -13.06
CA TYR A 320 5.00 -1.46 -13.34
C TYR A 320 6.23 -0.57 -13.55
N LEU A 321 7.19 -0.61 -12.64
CA LEU A 321 8.42 0.19 -12.75
C LEU A 321 9.28 -0.24 -13.94
N GLU A 322 9.32 -1.53 -14.30
CA GLU A 322 9.99 -2.03 -15.51
C GLU A 322 9.36 -1.44 -16.77
N LYS A 323 8.03 -1.41 -16.88
CA LYS A 323 7.32 -0.85 -18.04
C LYS A 323 7.54 0.66 -18.16
N LEU A 324 7.58 1.37 -17.05
CA LEU A 324 7.92 2.78 -17.03
C LEU A 324 9.38 3.01 -17.46
N TYR A 325 10.30 2.20 -16.97
CA TYR A 325 11.71 2.24 -17.34
C TYR A 325 11.94 1.95 -18.83
N GLU A 326 11.25 0.95 -19.37
CA GLU A 326 11.28 0.63 -20.82
C GLU A 326 10.75 1.77 -21.69
N PHE A 327 9.82 2.55 -21.16
CA PHE A 327 9.27 3.73 -21.84
C PHE A 327 10.26 4.90 -21.80
N ASP A 328 10.68 5.35 -20.63
CA ASP A 328 11.75 6.33 -20.39
C ASP A 328 12.39 6.06 -19.02
N PRO A 329 13.68 5.68 -18.94
CA PRO A 329 14.37 5.42 -17.68
C PRO A 329 14.25 6.55 -16.64
N LYS A 330 14.06 7.80 -17.08
CA LYS A 330 13.92 8.95 -16.16
C LYS A 330 12.66 8.88 -15.31
N THR A 331 11.63 8.17 -15.75
CA THR A 331 10.35 8.03 -15.03
C THR A 331 10.48 7.31 -13.70
N VAL A 332 11.58 6.58 -13.51
CA VAL A 332 11.95 5.85 -12.29
C VAL A 332 13.32 6.27 -11.74
N GLY A 333 13.81 7.46 -12.15
CA GLY A 333 15.08 8.00 -11.66
C GLY A 333 16.34 7.49 -12.35
N GLY A 334 16.23 6.82 -13.50
CA GLY A 334 17.35 6.36 -14.33
C GLY A 334 17.78 4.92 -14.12
N ALA A 335 17.32 4.26 -13.06
CA ALA A 335 17.55 2.84 -12.79
C ALA A 335 16.35 2.25 -12.02
N LEU A 336 16.17 0.93 -12.15
CA LEU A 336 15.17 0.21 -11.34
C LEU A 336 15.67 0.09 -9.90
N PRO A 337 14.77 0.23 -8.90
CA PRO A 337 15.15 0.04 -7.51
C PRO A 337 15.48 -1.44 -7.23
N ASN A 338 16.37 -1.67 -6.26
CA ASN A 338 16.67 -3.01 -5.74
C ASN A 338 15.74 -3.38 -4.56
N ASP A 339 16.01 -4.51 -3.89
CA ASP A 339 15.19 -5.01 -2.80
C ASP A 339 15.14 -4.07 -1.58
N ASP A 340 16.15 -3.20 -1.36
CA ASP A 340 16.13 -2.22 -0.27
C ASP A 340 15.09 -1.10 -0.43
N PHE A 341 14.48 -1.00 -1.60
CA PHE A 341 13.35 -0.11 -1.85
C PHE A 341 12.07 -0.57 -1.13
N TYR A 342 11.93 -1.87 -0.95
CA TYR A 342 10.76 -2.49 -0.37
C TYR A 342 10.99 -2.82 1.10
N TYR A 343 10.00 -2.54 1.93
CA TYR A 343 9.94 -3.11 3.27
C TYR A 343 9.44 -4.55 3.14
N LEU A 344 10.31 -5.51 3.45
CA LEU A 344 10.00 -6.93 3.48
C LEU A 344 10.14 -7.39 4.92
N GLU A 345 9.10 -8.00 5.47
CA GLU A 345 9.15 -8.55 6.82
C GLU A 345 10.26 -9.61 6.92
N LYS A 346 11.05 -9.54 8.00
CA LYS A 346 12.21 -10.42 8.20
C LYS A 346 11.85 -11.64 9.00
#